data_77e784607fb63a2a6dc56d2bda084417
#
_entry.id   77e784607fb63a2a6dc56d2bda084417
#
_cell.length_a   1.000
_cell.length_b   1.000
_cell.length_c   1.000
_cell.angle_alpha   90.00
_cell.angle_beta   90.00
_cell.angle_gamma   90.00
#
_symmetry.space_group_name_H-M   'P 1'
#
loop_
_entity.id
_entity.type
_entity.pdbx_description
1 polymer ?
#
loop_
_entity_poly.entity_id
_entity_poly.type
_entity_poly.pdbx_seq_one_letter_code
_entity_poly.pdbx_strand_id
1 'polypeptide(L)'
;MELFISLLGAVVAISVAILGAILTNRNNIRLQKSKLKEEHYIAYISALHSVATDGNNEDFKNEFTRSRDELMLIANVDVINKLLEYEKSLNEGPVAQSKAYTNLIKAFRKDLELKNDDLPLLGLIK
;
A
#
# COMPACT_ATOMS: atom_id res chain seq x y z
N MET A 1 -49.05 9.72 -26.58
CA MET A 1 -47.78 10.43 -26.67
C MET A 1 -47.16 10.76 -25.31
N GLU A 2 -47.94 11.24 -24.35
CA GLU A 2 -47.45 11.53 -23.02
C GLU A 2 -46.91 10.26 -22.31
N LEU A 3 -47.57 9.14 -22.49
CA LEU A 3 -47.17 7.86 -21.92
C LEU A 3 -45.84 7.37 -22.49
N PHE A 4 -45.58 7.62 -23.77
CA PHE A 4 -44.35 7.25 -24.45
C PHE A 4 -43.17 8.13 -23.99
N ILE A 5 -43.37 9.42 -23.85
CA ILE A 5 -42.38 10.36 -23.36
C ILE A 5 -42.02 10.04 -21.91
N SER A 6 -43.00 9.75 -21.07
CA SER A 6 -42.81 9.36 -19.68
C SER A 6 -42.01 8.06 -19.55
N LEU A 7 -42.29 7.07 -20.38
CA LEU A 7 -41.58 5.79 -20.42
C LEU A 7 -40.14 5.97 -20.87
N LEU A 8 -39.91 6.79 -21.90
CA LEU A 8 -38.56 7.12 -22.37
C LEU A 8 -37.72 7.82 -21.30
N GLY A 9 -38.31 8.78 -20.58
CA GLY A 9 -37.65 9.48 -19.49
C GLY A 9 -37.28 8.52 -18.35
N ALA A 10 -38.15 7.57 -18.01
CA ALA A 10 -37.85 6.58 -17.00
C ALA A 10 -36.68 5.65 -17.39
N VAL A 11 -36.61 5.23 -18.65
CA VAL A 11 -35.49 4.40 -19.15
C VAL A 11 -34.17 5.17 -19.08
N VAL A 12 -34.14 6.43 -19.48
CA VAL A 12 -32.94 7.27 -19.39
C VAL A 12 -32.49 7.45 -17.93
N ALA A 13 -33.42 7.72 -17.01
CA ALA A 13 -33.12 7.90 -15.59
C ALA A 13 -32.52 6.63 -14.97
N ILE A 14 -33.06 5.45 -15.29
CA ILE A 14 -32.54 4.16 -14.84
C ILE A 14 -31.13 3.91 -15.37
N SER A 15 -30.89 4.21 -16.66
CA SER A 15 -29.56 4.06 -17.29
C SER A 15 -28.51 4.93 -16.61
N VAL A 16 -28.83 6.18 -16.32
CA VAL A 16 -27.93 7.10 -15.61
C VAL A 16 -27.64 6.61 -14.19
N ALA A 17 -28.66 6.12 -13.48
CA ALA A 17 -28.50 5.58 -12.13
C ALA A 17 -27.59 4.37 -12.11
N ILE A 18 -27.73 3.43 -13.07
CA ILE A 18 -26.86 2.26 -13.19
C ILE A 18 -25.42 2.66 -13.46
N LEU A 19 -25.17 3.58 -14.39
CA LEU A 19 -23.84 4.08 -14.70
C LEU A 19 -23.20 4.75 -13.46
N GLY A 20 -23.96 5.58 -12.75
CA GLY A 20 -23.50 6.21 -11.52
C GLY A 20 -23.12 5.20 -10.46
N ALA A 21 -23.92 4.16 -10.26
CA ALA A 21 -23.65 3.09 -9.31
C ALA A 21 -22.38 2.31 -9.68
N ILE A 22 -22.17 2.00 -10.95
CA ILE A 22 -20.96 1.30 -11.43
C ILE A 22 -19.73 2.14 -11.18
N LEU A 23 -19.74 3.42 -11.51
CA LEU A 23 -18.60 4.33 -11.30
C LEU A 23 -18.29 4.50 -9.82
N THR A 24 -19.30 4.69 -8.99
CA THR A 24 -19.14 4.81 -7.53
C THR A 24 -18.54 3.53 -6.94
N ASN A 25 -19.03 2.36 -7.36
CA ASN A 25 -18.53 1.08 -6.89
C ASN A 25 -17.06 0.86 -7.28
N ARG A 26 -16.67 1.22 -8.50
CA ARG A 26 -15.26 1.15 -8.93
C ARG A 26 -14.36 2.05 -8.08
N ASN A 27 -14.79 3.29 -7.83
CA ASN A 27 -14.04 4.22 -6.99
C ASN A 27 -13.91 3.70 -5.56
N ASN A 28 -14.98 3.13 -4.99
CA ASN A 28 -14.94 2.54 -3.65
C ASN A 28 -13.99 1.36 -3.56
N ILE A 29 -13.98 0.48 -4.55
CA ILE A 29 -13.05 -0.66 -4.60
C ILE A 29 -11.60 -0.17 -4.67
N ARG A 30 -11.31 0.83 -5.51
CA ARG A 30 -9.98 1.41 -5.62
C ARG A 30 -9.51 2.03 -4.30
N LEU A 31 -10.37 2.79 -3.64
CA LEU A 31 -10.08 3.40 -2.34
C LEU A 31 -9.87 2.34 -1.25
N GLN A 32 -10.68 1.28 -1.23
CA GLN A 32 -10.51 0.18 -0.28
C GLN A 32 -9.19 -0.55 -0.47
N LYS A 33 -8.79 -0.82 -1.71
CA LYS A 33 -7.51 -1.46 -2.01
C LYS A 33 -6.32 -0.58 -1.59
N SER A 34 -6.39 0.70 -1.88
CA SER A 34 -5.35 1.66 -1.49
C SER A 34 -5.22 1.76 0.02
N LYS A 35 -6.35 1.83 0.73
CA LYS A 35 -6.37 1.87 2.19
C LYS A 35 -5.82 0.59 2.80
N LEU A 36 -6.16 -0.57 2.25
CA LEU A 36 -5.64 -1.86 2.71
C LEU A 36 -4.12 -1.91 2.56
N LYS A 37 -3.59 -1.51 1.42
CA LYS A 37 -2.14 -1.44 1.20
C LYS A 37 -1.46 -0.48 2.17
N GLU A 38 -2.03 0.70 2.36
CA GLU A 38 -1.52 1.69 3.32
C GLU A 38 -1.42 1.11 4.72
N GLU A 39 -2.47 0.44 5.20
CA GLU A 39 -2.49 -0.19 6.52
C GLU A 39 -1.40 -1.25 6.66
N HIS A 40 -1.20 -2.09 5.65
CA HIS A 40 -0.18 -3.14 5.67
C HIS A 40 1.23 -2.57 5.56
N TYR A 41 1.44 -1.52 4.77
CA TYR A 41 2.74 -0.87 4.67
C TYR A 41 3.13 -0.19 5.98
N ILE A 42 2.19 0.49 6.62
CA ILE A 42 2.40 1.12 7.94
C ILE A 42 2.67 0.05 8.99
N ALA A 43 1.91 -1.04 9.00
CA ALA A 43 2.09 -2.14 9.94
C ALA A 43 3.48 -2.77 9.81
N TYR A 44 3.96 -2.96 8.60
CA TYR A 44 5.32 -3.46 8.36
C TYR A 44 6.38 -2.52 8.91
N ILE A 45 6.28 -1.23 8.62
CA ILE A 45 7.22 -0.21 9.11
C ILE A 45 7.22 -0.18 10.65
N SER A 46 6.04 -0.19 11.27
CA SER A 46 5.92 -0.20 12.73
C SER A 46 6.55 -1.44 13.36
N ALA A 47 6.31 -2.62 12.77
CA ALA A 47 6.89 -3.87 13.23
C ALA A 47 8.42 -3.88 13.06
N LEU A 48 8.92 -3.33 11.95
CA LEU A 48 10.34 -3.19 11.70
C LEU A 48 11.01 -2.29 12.75
N HIS A 49 10.40 -1.17 13.10
CA HIS A 49 10.91 -0.27 14.14
C HIS A 49 10.92 -0.96 15.51
N SER A 50 9.91 -1.74 15.83
CA SER A 50 9.84 -2.48 17.09
C SER A 50 10.97 -3.49 17.21
N VAL A 51 11.24 -4.25 16.15
CA VAL A 51 12.35 -5.22 16.10
C VAL A 51 13.70 -4.50 16.15
N ALA A 52 13.83 -3.36 15.49
CA ALA A 52 15.06 -2.56 15.53
C ALA A 52 15.35 -2.01 16.92
N THR A 53 14.30 -1.71 17.70
CA THR A 53 14.43 -1.20 19.08
C THR A 53 14.75 -2.31 20.07
N ASP A 54 14.08 -3.47 19.95
CA ASP A 54 14.29 -4.64 20.82
C ASP A 54 14.23 -5.93 20.00
N GLY A 55 15.36 -6.27 19.39
CA GLY A 55 15.50 -7.45 18.53
C GLY A 55 15.40 -8.80 19.24
N ASN A 56 15.42 -8.82 20.57
CA ASN A 56 15.29 -10.05 21.37
C ASN A 56 13.86 -10.32 21.83
N ASN A 57 12.94 -9.40 21.58
CA ASN A 57 11.53 -9.56 21.95
C ASN A 57 10.84 -10.50 20.95
N GLU A 58 10.41 -11.68 21.44
CA GLU A 58 9.76 -12.69 20.61
C GLU A 58 8.42 -12.19 20.03
N ASP A 59 7.66 -11.39 20.76
CA ASP A 59 6.41 -10.83 20.29
C ASP A 59 6.66 -9.88 19.12
N PHE A 60 7.70 -9.07 19.19
CA PHE A 60 8.08 -8.16 18.10
C PHE A 60 8.56 -8.92 16.86
N LYS A 61 9.32 -10.01 17.04
CA LYS A 61 9.76 -10.86 15.93
C LYS A 61 8.57 -11.53 15.24
N ASN A 62 7.62 -12.04 16.02
CA ASN A 62 6.41 -12.68 15.49
C ASN A 62 5.54 -11.67 14.73
N GLU A 63 5.36 -10.49 15.29
CA GLU A 63 4.62 -9.40 14.65
C GLU A 63 5.28 -8.97 13.34
N PHE A 64 6.59 -8.84 13.33
CA PHE A 64 7.35 -8.50 12.12
C PHE A 64 7.17 -9.56 11.03
N THR A 65 7.33 -10.84 11.37
CA THR A 65 7.15 -11.93 10.41
C THR A 65 5.74 -11.95 9.84
N ARG A 66 4.74 -11.77 10.69
CA ARG A 66 3.33 -11.72 10.26
C ARG A 66 3.08 -10.54 9.33
N SER A 67 3.52 -9.34 9.71
CA SER A 67 3.33 -8.13 8.90
C SER A 67 4.02 -8.24 7.54
N ARG A 68 5.21 -8.84 7.51
CA ARG A 68 5.95 -9.10 6.29
C ARG A 68 5.19 -10.06 5.37
N ASP A 69 4.72 -11.17 5.90
CA ASP A 69 4.00 -12.17 5.12
C ASP A 69 2.69 -11.62 4.57
N GLU A 70 1.94 -10.88 5.38
CA GLU A 70 0.70 -10.21 4.95
C GLU A 70 0.96 -9.19 3.84
N LEU A 71 2.04 -8.41 3.97
CA LEU A 71 2.44 -7.45 2.94
C LEU A 71 2.78 -8.16 1.62
N MET A 72 3.49 -9.28 1.68
CA MET A 72 3.85 -10.07 0.50
C MET A 72 2.63 -10.57 -0.27
N LEU A 73 1.48 -10.77 0.41
CA LEU A 73 0.24 -11.20 -0.25
C LEU A 73 -0.42 -10.10 -1.07
N ILE A 74 -0.25 -8.84 -0.70
CA ILE A 74 -1.01 -7.73 -1.30
C ILE A 74 -0.17 -6.73 -2.08
N ALA A 75 1.13 -6.68 -1.83
CA ALA A 75 2.02 -5.70 -2.47
C ALA A 75 2.22 -6.00 -3.95
N ASN A 76 2.50 -4.96 -4.73
CA ASN A 76 2.91 -5.15 -6.12
C ASN A 76 4.34 -5.71 -6.21
N VAL A 77 4.72 -6.18 -7.39
CA VAL A 77 6.02 -6.85 -7.61
C VAL A 77 7.19 -5.92 -7.32
N ASP A 78 7.09 -4.63 -7.65
CA ASP A 78 8.16 -3.67 -7.38
C ASP A 78 8.40 -3.52 -5.87
N VAL A 79 7.33 -3.42 -5.07
CA VAL A 79 7.43 -3.36 -3.60
C VAL A 79 8.08 -4.63 -3.06
N ILE A 80 7.66 -5.80 -3.54
CA ILE A 80 8.22 -7.08 -3.11
C ILE A 80 9.72 -7.14 -3.41
N ASN A 81 10.12 -6.74 -4.61
CA ASN A 81 11.53 -6.72 -5.00
C ASN A 81 12.35 -5.77 -4.12
N LYS A 82 11.84 -4.59 -3.83
CA LYS A 82 12.52 -3.64 -2.95
C LYS A 82 12.60 -4.12 -1.51
N LEU A 83 11.57 -4.83 -1.04
CA LEU A 83 11.58 -5.46 0.28
C LEU A 83 12.71 -6.52 0.36
N LEU A 84 12.82 -7.38 -0.64
CA LEU A 84 13.86 -8.41 -0.68
C LEU A 84 15.26 -7.80 -0.78
N GLU A 85 15.43 -6.73 -1.56
CA GLU A 85 16.68 -5.98 -1.62
C GLU A 85 17.06 -5.37 -0.26
N TYR A 86 16.07 -4.83 0.45
CA TYR A 86 16.28 -4.29 1.79
C TYR A 86 16.73 -5.39 2.76
N GLU A 87 16.05 -6.54 2.78
CA GLU A 87 16.43 -7.66 3.65
C GLU A 87 17.86 -8.14 3.36
N LYS A 88 18.24 -8.23 2.08
CA LYS A 88 19.60 -8.57 1.68
C LYS A 88 20.61 -7.53 2.18
N SER A 89 20.27 -6.26 2.16
CA SER A 89 21.14 -5.17 2.58
C SER A 89 21.49 -5.18 4.07
N LEU A 90 20.73 -5.91 4.89
CA LEU A 90 20.98 -6.01 6.34
C LEU A 90 22.36 -6.58 6.66
N ASN A 91 22.96 -7.33 5.72
CA ASN A 91 24.29 -7.89 5.83
C ASN A 91 25.37 -7.06 5.10
N GLU A 92 24.99 -5.91 4.52
CA GLU A 92 25.88 -5.12 3.66
C GLU A 92 26.34 -3.79 4.29
N GLY A 93 25.94 -3.50 5.53
CA GLY A 93 26.33 -2.33 6.28
C GLY A 93 25.34 -1.18 6.26
N PRO A 94 25.57 -0.13 7.09
CA PRO A 94 24.57 0.93 7.32
C PRO A 94 24.22 1.75 6.06
N VAL A 95 25.20 2.03 5.20
CA VAL A 95 24.96 2.82 3.98
C VAL A 95 24.06 2.06 3.01
N ALA A 96 24.36 0.78 2.78
CA ALA A 96 23.51 -0.08 1.93
C ALA A 96 22.11 -0.24 2.50
N GLN A 97 21.99 -0.42 3.82
CA GLN A 97 20.70 -0.50 4.51
C GLN A 97 19.85 0.75 4.32
N SER A 98 20.44 1.93 4.54
CA SER A 98 19.74 3.21 4.39
C SER A 98 19.27 3.44 2.97
N LYS A 99 20.10 3.12 2.00
CA LYS A 99 19.76 3.24 0.58
C LYS A 99 18.61 2.29 0.20
N ALA A 100 18.70 1.03 0.61
CA ALA A 100 17.67 0.03 0.31
C ALA A 100 16.36 0.35 1.03
N TYR A 101 16.41 0.82 2.28
CA TYR A 101 15.23 1.25 3.02
C TYR A 101 14.55 2.43 2.35
N THR A 102 15.33 3.42 1.92
CA THR A 102 14.80 4.58 1.19
C THR A 102 14.10 4.14 -0.10
N ASN A 103 14.70 3.22 -0.85
CA ASN A 103 14.11 2.67 -2.07
C ASN A 103 12.81 1.92 -1.78
N LEU A 104 12.75 1.19 -0.67
CA LEU A 104 11.52 0.50 -0.23
C LEU A 104 10.41 1.49 0.08
N ILE A 105 10.70 2.55 0.83
CA ILE A 105 9.72 3.60 1.14
C ILE A 105 9.25 4.30 -0.13
N LYS A 106 10.14 4.58 -1.07
CA LYS A 106 9.76 5.13 -2.39
C LYS A 106 8.83 4.21 -3.14
N ALA A 107 9.06 2.90 -3.08
CA ALA A 107 8.19 1.91 -3.72
C ALA A 107 6.81 1.87 -3.07
N PHE A 108 6.71 1.94 -1.74
CA PHE A 108 5.44 2.07 -1.04
C PHE A 108 4.68 3.32 -1.48
N ARG A 109 5.36 4.47 -1.51
CA ARG A 109 4.77 5.74 -1.90
C ARG A 109 4.28 5.72 -3.34
N LYS A 110 5.05 5.14 -4.24
CA LYS A 110 4.67 4.99 -5.65
C LYS A 110 3.43 4.11 -5.81
N ASP A 111 3.37 3.00 -5.08
CA ASP A 111 2.22 2.11 -5.11
C ASP A 111 0.95 2.77 -4.53
N LEU A 112 1.12 3.69 -3.58
CA LEU A 112 0.04 4.51 -3.02
C LEU A 112 -0.22 5.79 -3.83
N GLU A 113 0.44 5.95 -4.97
CA GLU A 113 0.32 7.11 -5.86
C GLU A 113 0.76 8.44 -5.21
N LEU A 114 1.74 8.37 -4.31
CA LEU A 114 2.33 9.55 -3.67
C LEU A 114 3.62 9.99 -4.37
N LYS A 115 3.92 11.29 -4.32
CA LYS A 115 5.11 11.86 -4.97
C LYS A 115 6.38 11.58 -4.15
N ASN A 116 7.49 11.31 -4.85
CA ASN A 116 8.79 11.01 -4.23
C ASN A 116 9.86 12.07 -4.51
N ASP A 117 9.49 13.24 -5.09
CA ASP A 117 10.41 14.18 -5.71
C ASP A 117 11.53 14.67 -4.76
N ASP A 118 11.21 14.89 -3.49
CA ASP A 118 12.14 15.45 -2.51
C ASP A 118 12.37 14.55 -1.31
N LEU A 119 12.18 13.23 -1.48
CA LEU A 119 12.35 12.30 -0.37
C LEU A 119 13.84 12.17 0.00
N PRO A 120 14.24 12.53 1.24
CA PRO A 120 15.61 12.39 1.67
C PRO A 120 16.02 10.93 1.87
N LEU A 121 17.32 10.69 2.03
CA LEU A 121 17.81 9.37 2.40
C LEU A 121 17.30 9.02 3.80
N LEU A 122 16.61 7.90 3.92
CA LEU A 122 16.03 7.41 5.17
C LEU A 122 16.84 6.24 5.72
N GLY A 123 16.72 6.02 7.02
CA GLY A 123 17.36 4.88 7.65
C GLY A 123 16.85 4.67 9.06
N LEU A 124 17.04 3.43 9.56
CA LEU A 124 16.76 3.10 10.95
C LEU A 124 17.99 3.45 11.78
N ILE A 125 17.88 4.52 12.54
CA ILE A 125 18.97 4.99 13.41
C ILE A 125 18.87 4.28 14.76
N LYS A 126 19.95 3.67 15.16
CA LYS A 126 20.10 3.11 16.51
C LYS A 126 21.00 3.99 17.35
#